data_e4204065b4c098028e80ae38450b3324
#
_entry.id   e4204065b4c098028e80ae38450b3324
#
_cell.length_a   1.000
_cell.length_b   1.000
_cell.length_c   1.000
_cell.angle_alpha   90.00
_cell.angle_beta   90.00
_cell.angle_gamma   90.00
#
_symmetry.space_group_name_H-M   'P 1'
#
loop_
_entity.id
_entity.type
_entity.pdbx_description
1 polymer ?
#
loop_
_entity_poly.entity_id
_entity_poly.type
_entity_poly.pdbx_seq_one_letter_code
_entity_poly.pdbx_strand_id
1 'polypeptide(L)'
;MFRYALVPRHRIAAVAVSLAASVAMTAPAVGAAPAAAQGVKSVQLQWAEAWPADPPFHSGILTVGGVYTCTEPAGTSVAVSFSALQIMPLAMPSGSGTLPCGPGVIDAPWQVAGFPDPDVHSGWTNVFLTFDGQALLPQQLTA
;
A
#
# COMPACT_ATOMS: atom_id res chain seq x y z
N MET A 1 16.91 -43.16 -46.43
CA MET A 1 15.94 -44.23 -46.80
C MET A 1 14.54 -43.75 -46.51
N PHE A 2 13.79 -43.74 -47.57
CA PHE A 2 12.40 -43.33 -47.72
C PHE A 2 11.42 -44.10 -46.85
N ARG A 3 10.31 -43.49 -46.40
CA ARG A 3 8.94 -43.91 -46.78
C ARG A 3 7.86 -42.96 -46.31
N TYR A 4 7.19 -42.41 -47.29
CA TYR A 4 5.87 -41.74 -47.21
C TYR A 4 4.75 -42.79 -47.03
N ALA A 5 3.67 -42.37 -46.34
CA ALA A 5 2.34 -42.96 -46.51
C ALA A 5 1.31 -41.92 -46.03
N LEU A 6 0.70 -41.26 -46.90
CA LEU A 6 -0.58 -41.30 -47.58
C LEU A 6 -1.84 -41.39 -46.68
N VAL A 7 -2.62 -40.33 -46.83
CA VAL A 7 -4.01 -40.01 -46.47
C VAL A 7 -5.01 -41.12 -46.90
N PRO A 8 -6.18 -41.23 -46.24
CA PRO A 8 -7.39 -40.99 -47.03
C PRO A 8 -8.42 -40.02 -46.38
N ARG A 9 -8.98 -39.27 -47.30
CA ARG A 9 -10.23 -38.50 -47.18
C ARG A 9 -11.43 -39.46 -47.08
N HIS A 10 -12.36 -39.17 -46.15
CA HIS A 10 -13.77 -39.52 -46.36
C HIS A 10 -14.70 -38.37 -46.04
N ARG A 11 -15.47 -38.06 -47.08
CA ARG A 11 -16.66 -37.20 -47.07
C ARG A 11 -17.77 -37.91 -46.30
N ILE A 12 -18.73 -37.22 -45.73
CA ILE A 12 -20.14 -37.27 -46.11
C ILE A 12 -20.91 -36.25 -45.25
N ALA A 13 -21.77 -35.54 -45.91
CA ALA A 13 -22.71 -34.54 -45.44
C ALA A 13 -23.90 -35.19 -44.72
N ALA A 14 -24.46 -34.48 -43.77
CA ALA A 14 -25.87 -34.59 -43.44
C ALA A 14 -26.37 -33.23 -42.91
N VAL A 15 -27.26 -32.66 -43.73
CA VAL A 15 -28.06 -31.48 -43.42
C VAL A 15 -29.22 -31.92 -42.54
N ALA A 16 -29.32 -31.35 -41.35
CA ALA A 16 -30.55 -31.37 -40.55
C ALA A 16 -30.92 -29.94 -40.17
N VAL A 17 -31.91 -29.42 -40.89
CA VAL A 17 -32.57 -28.16 -40.56
C VAL A 17 -33.56 -28.42 -39.45
N SER A 18 -33.24 -27.91 -38.25
CA SER A 18 -34.20 -27.84 -37.13
C SER A 18 -34.52 -26.36 -36.86
N LEU A 19 -35.68 -25.93 -37.31
CA LEU A 19 -36.27 -24.68 -36.84
C LEU A 19 -36.70 -24.87 -35.38
N ALA A 20 -35.93 -24.34 -34.45
CA ALA A 20 -36.38 -24.10 -33.08
C ALA A 20 -36.66 -22.62 -32.93
N ALA A 21 -37.91 -22.26 -32.78
CA ALA A 21 -38.34 -20.91 -32.41
C ALA A 21 -37.90 -20.62 -31.00
N SER A 22 -36.81 -19.88 -30.87
CA SER A 22 -36.31 -19.41 -29.57
C SER A 22 -37.09 -18.15 -29.20
N VAL A 23 -37.99 -18.28 -28.24
CA VAL A 23 -38.57 -17.13 -27.53
C VAL A 23 -37.41 -16.48 -26.77
N ALA A 24 -36.94 -15.35 -27.24
CA ALA A 24 -35.95 -14.53 -26.56
C ALA A 24 -36.63 -13.86 -25.35
N MET A 25 -36.52 -14.48 -24.20
CA MET A 25 -36.74 -13.78 -22.92
C MET A 25 -35.55 -12.81 -22.75
N THR A 26 -35.79 -11.54 -23.05
CA THR A 26 -34.88 -10.45 -22.65
C THR A 26 -34.93 -10.32 -21.14
N ALA A 27 -34.03 -11.01 -20.44
CA ALA A 27 -33.73 -10.71 -19.05
C ALA A 27 -33.19 -9.27 -18.99
N PRO A 28 -33.70 -8.40 -18.10
CA PRO A 28 -33.07 -7.09 -17.90
C PRO A 28 -31.62 -7.36 -17.47
N ALA A 29 -30.67 -6.83 -18.22
CA ALA A 29 -29.29 -6.80 -17.80
C ALA A 29 -29.25 -5.96 -16.51
N VAL A 30 -29.14 -6.62 -15.37
CA VAL A 30 -28.76 -5.97 -14.12
C VAL A 30 -27.37 -5.40 -14.39
N GLY A 31 -27.32 -4.09 -14.64
CA GLY A 31 -26.07 -3.39 -14.85
C GLY A 31 -25.17 -3.66 -13.67
N ALA A 32 -24.08 -4.40 -13.88
CA ALA A 32 -23.04 -4.51 -12.87
C ALA A 32 -22.60 -3.07 -12.58
N ALA A 33 -22.81 -2.64 -11.33
CA ALA A 33 -22.28 -1.38 -10.89
C ALA A 33 -20.77 -1.37 -11.20
N PRO A 34 -20.22 -0.31 -11.79
CA PRO A 34 -18.80 -0.25 -12.05
C PRO A 34 -18.08 -0.50 -10.73
N ALA A 35 -17.18 -1.49 -10.71
CA ALA A 35 -16.34 -1.72 -9.54
C ALA A 35 -15.65 -0.39 -9.24
N ALA A 36 -15.90 0.15 -8.05
CA ALA A 36 -15.24 1.38 -7.62
C ALA A 36 -13.73 1.16 -7.79
N ALA A 37 -13.09 2.03 -8.54
CA ALA A 37 -11.64 1.97 -8.72
C ALA A 37 -11.02 2.03 -7.33
N GLN A 38 -10.30 0.98 -6.96
CA GLN A 38 -9.59 0.98 -5.69
C GLN A 38 -8.54 2.09 -5.72
N GLY A 39 -8.54 2.94 -4.70
CA GLY A 39 -7.56 4.00 -4.60
C GLY A 39 -6.14 3.43 -4.45
N VAL A 40 -5.16 4.21 -4.89
CA VAL A 40 -3.75 3.89 -4.72
C VAL A 40 -3.31 4.31 -3.32
N LYS A 41 -2.61 3.42 -2.60
CA LYS A 41 -1.98 3.71 -1.32
C LYS A 41 -0.49 3.41 -1.39
N SER A 42 0.32 4.37 -1.02
CA SER A 42 1.77 4.21 -0.92
C SER A 42 2.36 5.21 0.08
N VAL A 43 3.52 4.89 0.64
CA VAL A 43 4.24 5.76 1.55
C VAL A 43 5.75 5.61 1.32
N GLN A 44 6.45 6.72 1.46
CA GLN A 44 7.91 6.75 1.47
C GLN A 44 8.37 7.45 2.75
N LEU A 45 9.24 6.78 3.49
CA LEU A 45 9.96 7.36 4.61
C LEU A 45 11.21 8.04 4.04
N GLN A 46 11.41 9.33 4.31
CA GLN A 46 12.49 10.10 3.71
C GLN A 46 13.46 10.66 4.73
N TRP A 47 12.99 10.94 5.94
CA TRP A 47 13.80 11.58 6.96
C TRP A 47 13.36 11.17 8.38
N ALA A 48 14.29 11.33 9.30
CA ALA A 48 14.05 11.27 10.73
C ALA A 48 14.76 12.46 11.38
N GLU A 49 14.17 13.01 12.43
CA GLU A 49 14.72 14.11 13.22
C GLU A 49 14.59 13.78 14.70
N ALA A 50 15.69 13.82 15.40
CA ALA A 50 15.71 13.66 16.85
C ALA A 50 15.80 15.02 17.53
N TRP A 51 14.87 15.25 18.46
CA TRP A 51 14.98 16.30 19.47
C TRP A 51 15.44 15.63 20.76
N PRO A 52 16.74 15.73 21.09
CA PRO A 52 17.29 15.06 22.28
C PRO A 52 16.63 15.54 23.57
N ALA A 53 16.64 14.68 24.58
CA ALA A 53 16.19 15.05 25.92
C ALA A 53 17.10 16.11 26.54
N ASP A 54 16.52 17.01 27.33
CA ASP A 54 17.20 18.02 28.15
C ASP A 54 16.62 17.96 29.58
N PRO A 55 17.03 17.00 30.41
CA PRO A 55 16.54 16.88 31.78
C PRO A 55 16.98 18.06 32.67
N PRO A 56 16.09 18.64 33.53
CA PRO A 56 14.73 18.12 33.83
C PRO A 56 13.63 18.73 32.94
N PHE A 57 13.98 19.47 31.88
CA PHE A 57 13.04 20.30 31.15
C PHE A 57 12.13 19.53 30.19
N HIS A 58 12.68 18.57 29.43
CA HIS A 58 11.89 17.75 28.50
C HIS A 58 12.55 16.40 28.21
N SER A 59 11.72 15.41 27.88
CA SER A 59 12.16 14.15 27.28
C SER A 59 12.41 14.34 25.78
N GLY A 60 13.27 13.47 25.21
CA GLY A 60 13.53 13.49 23.77
C GLY A 60 12.32 13.02 22.96
N ILE A 61 12.27 13.46 21.73
CA ILE A 61 11.23 13.06 20.76
C ILE A 61 11.90 12.74 19.43
N LEU A 62 11.57 11.59 18.85
CA LEU A 62 11.91 11.27 17.47
C LEU A 62 10.72 11.57 16.58
N THR A 63 10.92 12.33 15.52
CA THR A 63 9.93 12.58 14.47
C THR A 63 10.40 11.93 13.18
N VAL A 64 9.49 11.26 12.48
CA VAL A 64 9.77 10.66 11.16
C VAL A 64 8.80 11.21 10.14
N GLY A 65 9.21 11.27 8.88
CA GLY A 65 8.35 11.80 7.83
C GLY A 65 8.83 11.50 6.42
N GLY A 66 8.03 11.96 5.46
CA GLY A 66 8.28 11.77 4.04
C GLY A 66 7.09 12.18 3.20
N VAL A 67 6.76 11.40 2.17
CA VAL A 67 5.61 11.61 1.30
C VAL A 67 4.72 10.38 1.26
N TYR A 68 3.43 10.58 1.00
CA TYR A 68 2.47 9.49 0.85
C TYR A 68 1.45 9.80 -0.25
N THR A 69 0.88 8.75 -0.80
CA THR A 69 -0.26 8.80 -1.73
C THR A 69 -1.40 7.99 -1.14
N CYS A 70 -2.59 8.55 -1.09
CA CYS A 70 -3.81 7.87 -0.71
C CYS A 70 -4.99 8.42 -1.49
N THR A 71 -5.29 7.84 -2.65
CA THR A 71 -6.35 8.31 -3.56
C THR A 71 -7.72 7.68 -3.27
N GLU A 72 -7.92 7.12 -2.10
CA GLU A 72 -9.22 6.67 -1.60
C GLU A 72 -10.24 7.83 -1.55
N PRO A 73 -11.54 7.56 -1.44
CA PRO A 73 -12.55 8.60 -1.35
C PRO A 73 -12.25 9.63 -0.26
N ALA A 74 -12.60 10.88 -0.52
CA ALA A 74 -12.46 11.96 0.45
C ALA A 74 -13.21 11.63 1.75
N GLY A 75 -12.59 11.97 2.89
CA GLY A 75 -13.13 11.68 4.22
C GLY A 75 -12.71 10.31 4.79
N THR A 76 -11.97 9.51 4.04
CA THR A 76 -11.28 8.34 4.56
C THR A 76 -9.88 8.71 5.08
N SER A 77 -9.27 7.82 5.84
CA SER A 77 -7.92 8.00 6.38
C SER A 77 -7.17 6.68 6.41
N VAL A 78 -5.85 6.76 6.40
CA VAL A 78 -4.97 5.62 6.52
C VAL A 78 -4.12 5.73 7.77
N ALA A 79 -3.93 4.61 8.48
CA ALA A 79 -3.10 4.58 9.67
C ALA A 79 -1.62 4.50 9.30
N VAL A 80 -0.79 5.24 10.02
CA VAL A 80 0.66 5.16 9.96
C VAL A 80 1.21 5.02 11.37
N SER A 81 2.17 4.12 11.55
CA SER A 81 2.89 3.98 12.81
C SER A 81 4.35 3.62 12.55
N PHE A 82 5.20 3.99 13.49
CA PHE A 82 6.59 3.61 13.45
C PHE A 82 7.07 3.14 14.82
N SER A 83 8.10 2.30 14.80
CA SER A 83 9.02 2.10 15.90
C SER A 83 10.43 2.29 15.38
N ALA A 84 11.33 2.74 16.22
CA ALA A 84 12.71 2.94 15.83
C ALA A 84 13.65 2.38 16.89
N LEU A 85 14.88 2.13 16.46
CA LEU A 85 15.96 1.64 17.32
C LEU A 85 17.18 2.55 17.13
N GLN A 86 17.60 3.15 18.23
CA GLN A 86 18.87 3.88 18.34
C GLN A 86 19.80 3.13 19.31
N ILE A 87 21.08 3.15 19.04
CA ILE A 87 22.08 2.43 19.83
C ILE A 87 23.09 3.43 20.39
N MET A 88 23.39 3.27 21.68
CA MET A 88 24.36 4.07 22.44
C MET A 88 24.03 5.56 22.60
N PRO A 89 23.09 5.89 23.50
CA PRO A 89 22.32 5.02 24.39
C PRO A 89 21.23 4.25 23.63
N LEU A 90 20.73 3.16 24.21
CA LEU A 90 19.63 2.41 23.64
C LEU A 90 18.33 3.17 23.82
N ALA A 91 17.69 3.57 22.71
CA ALA A 91 16.37 4.15 22.70
C ALA A 91 15.45 3.38 21.73
N MET A 92 14.19 3.28 22.10
CA MET A 92 13.17 2.61 21.28
C MET A 92 11.94 3.51 21.08
N PRO A 93 12.10 4.69 20.48
CA PRO A 93 10.99 5.60 20.26
C PRO A 93 9.96 4.98 19.29
N SER A 94 8.70 5.27 19.53
CA SER A 94 7.58 4.84 18.68
C SER A 94 6.53 5.93 18.59
N GLY A 95 5.74 5.90 17.53
CA GLY A 95 4.66 6.86 17.33
C GLY A 95 3.64 6.37 16.33
N SER A 96 2.48 6.99 16.32
CA SER A 96 1.40 6.66 15.40
C SER A 96 0.53 7.86 15.08
N GLY A 97 -0.15 7.79 13.93
CA GLY A 97 -1.06 8.82 13.49
C GLY A 97 -1.97 8.32 12.38
N THR A 98 -2.81 9.21 11.88
CA THR A 98 -3.68 8.96 10.74
C THR A 98 -3.45 10.05 9.69
N LEU A 99 -3.44 9.65 8.43
CA LEU A 99 -3.25 10.54 7.30
C LEU A 99 -4.53 10.59 6.47
N PRO A 100 -5.00 11.78 6.06
CA PRO A 100 -6.22 11.90 5.28
C PRO A 100 -6.03 11.35 3.87
N CYS A 101 -7.10 10.76 3.30
CA CYS A 101 -7.14 10.32 1.92
C CYS A 101 -8.05 11.22 1.07
N GLY A 102 -7.84 11.21 -0.24
CA GLY A 102 -8.66 11.92 -1.20
C GLY A 102 -8.11 11.81 -2.62
N PRO A 103 -8.92 12.12 -3.65
CA PRO A 103 -8.54 11.97 -5.05
C PRO A 103 -7.28 12.77 -5.47
N GLY A 104 -6.95 13.83 -4.72
CA GLY A 104 -5.77 14.67 -4.97
C GLY A 104 -4.60 14.44 -4.02
N VAL A 105 -4.67 13.42 -3.15
CA VAL A 105 -3.60 13.13 -2.20
C VAL A 105 -2.55 12.25 -2.90
N ILE A 106 -1.63 12.92 -3.57
CA ILE A 106 -0.53 12.31 -4.33
C ILE A 106 0.76 12.99 -3.87
N ASP A 107 1.74 12.20 -3.42
CA ASP A 107 3.03 12.66 -2.90
C ASP A 107 2.90 13.77 -1.84
N ALA A 108 1.84 13.68 -1.04
CA ALA A 108 1.58 14.64 0.02
C ALA A 108 2.59 14.46 1.17
N PRO A 109 3.09 15.54 1.78
CA PRO A 109 4.00 15.42 2.91
C PRO A 109 3.29 14.87 4.14
N TRP A 110 4.00 14.06 4.92
CA TRP A 110 3.54 13.55 6.20
C TRP A 110 4.64 13.55 7.23
N GLN A 111 4.25 13.60 8.49
CA GLN A 111 5.14 13.41 9.62
C GLN A 111 4.39 12.83 10.81
N VAL A 112 5.10 12.07 11.63
CA VAL A 112 4.61 11.53 12.90
C VAL A 112 5.68 11.75 13.96
N ALA A 113 5.29 12.40 15.04
CA ALA A 113 6.12 12.51 16.24
C ALA A 113 5.94 11.28 17.12
N GLY A 114 7.04 10.79 17.66
CA GLY A 114 7.05 9.71 18.63
C GLY A 114 6.58 10.14 20.02
N PHE A 115 6.33 9.15 20.86
CA PHE A 115 6.13 9.40 22.28
C PHE A 115 7.44 9.87 22.92
N PRO A 116 7.38 10.70 23.96
CA PRO A 116 8.57 11.15 24.68
C PRO A 116 9.38 9.96 25.23
N ASP A 117 10.67 9.95 24.96
CA ASP A 117 11.62 8.94 25.41
C ASP A 117 12.91 9.65 25.88
N PRO A 118 13.37 9.45 27.13
CA PRO A 118 14.51 10.16 27.67
C PRO A 118 15.86 9.85 26.99
N ASP A 119 15.94 8.73 26.28
CA ASP A 119 17.17 8.25 25.64
C ASP A 119 17.26 8.59 24.16
N VAL A 120 16.26 9.29 23.60
CA VAL A 120 16.30 9.75 22.21
C VAL A 120 17.47 10.71 21.98
N HIS A 121 18.26 10.43 20.95
CA HIS A 121 19.45 11.21 20.61
C HIS A 121 19.63 11.31 19.09
N SER A 122 20.46 12.23 18.66
CA SER A 122 20.85 12.34 17.26
C SER A 122 21.77 11.20 16.85
N GLY A 123 21.67 10.73 15.62
CA GLY A 123 22.55 9.70 15.07
C GLY A 123 21.81 8.62 14.28
N TRP A 124 22.48 7.49 14.13
CA TRP A 124 21.94 6.36 13.36
C TRP A 124 20.70 5.77 14.00
N THR A 125 19.65 5.70 13.19
CA THR A 125 18.32 5.28 13.61
C THR A 125 17.76 4.28 12.62
N ASN A 126 17.44 3.07 13.07
CA ASN A 126 16.71 2.10 12.26
C ASN A 126 15.22 2.30 12.49
N VAL A 127 14.49 2.62 11.44
CA VAL A 127 13.05 2.89 11.49
C VAL A 127 12.28 1.75 10.85
N PHE A 128 11.29 1.24 11.58
CA PHE A 128 10.33 0.22 11.18
C PHE A 128 8.97 0.90 11.00
N LEU A 129 8.54 1.07 9.77
CA LEU A 129 7.30 1.77 9.43
C LEU A 129 6.20 0.78 9.09
N THR A 130 4.99 1.03 9.59
CA THR A 130 3.76 0.34 9.21
C THR A 130 2.80 1.36 8.61
N PHE A 131 2.26 1.06 7.45
CA PHE A 131 1.31 1.91 6.75
C PHE A 131 0.12 1.08 6.29
N ASP A 132 -1.10 1.50 6.65
CA ASP A 132 -2.35 0.76 6.36
C ASP A 132 -2.29 -0.73 6.79
N GLY A 133 -1.66 -1.00 7.94
CA GLY A 133 -1.45 -2.35 8.45
C GLY A 133 -0.36 -3.17 7.75
N GLN A 134 0.33 -2.61 6.76
CA GLN A 134 1.42 -3.25 6.03
C GLN A 134 2.76 -2.78 6.60
N ALA A 135 3.59 -3.71 7.05
CA ALA A 135 4.95 -3.40 7.46
C ALA A 135 5.84 -3.17 6.23
N LEU A 136 6.60 -2.08 6.24
CA LEU A 136 7.59 -1.78 5.22
C LEU A 136 8.96 -2.37 5.62
N LEU A 137 9.86 -2.44 4.63
CA LEU A 137 11.25 -2.80 4.91
C LEU A 137 11.89 -1.77 5.84
N PRO A 138 12.66 -2.21 6.84
CA PRO A 138 13.38 -1.31 7.73
C PRO A 138 14.29 -0.37 6.96
N GLN A 139 14.34 0.89 7.37
CA GLN A 139 15.22 1.89 6.78
C GLN A 139 16.16 2.46 7.85
N GLN A 140 17.41 2.63 7.48
CA GLN A 140 18.39 3.29 8.31
C GLN A 140 18.52 4.76 7.90
N LEU A 141 18.30 5.64 8.83
CA LEU A 141 18.36 7.10 8.66
C LEU A 141 19.32 7.71 9.69
N THR A 142 19.72 8.94 9.44
CA THR A 142 20.39 9.76 10.45
C THR A 142 19.37 10.77 10.98
N ALA A 143 19.10 10.72 12.28
CA ALA A 143 18.19 11.62 12.97
C ALA A 143 18.93 12.76 13.66
#